data_60d64e432c32a02625ccc7212fe63787
#
_entry.id   60d64e432c32a02625ccc7212fe63787
#
_cell.length_a   1.000
_cell.length_b   1.000
_cell.length_c   1.000
_cell.angle_alpha   90.00
_cell.angle_beta   90.00
_cell.angle_gamma   90.00
#
_symmetry.space_group_name_H-M   'P 1'
#
loop_
_entity.id
_entity.type
_entity.pdbx_description
1 polymer ?
#
loop_
_entity_poly.entity_id
_entity_poly.type
_entity_poly.pdbx_seq_one_letter_code
_entity_poly.pdbx_strand_id
1 'polypeptide(L)'
;MTPEEKREIADKILKAIEDRYGFVPLVNQVLSEDPDLFIPTANLSKAALESDTKKLDPKTTYLCAVAAATALGAEHCVRAQGTHAKAASVTKAEMMEAMFVGSYMAMTRSQSYAFRVLQDLYKEE
;
A
#
# COMPACT_ATOMS: atom_id res chain seq x y z
N MET A 1 -4.66 -26.42 -13.23
CA MET A 1 -3.49 -26.33 -12.34
C MET A 1 -3.75 -27.16 -11.08
N THR A 2 -2.86 -28.03 -10.72
CA THR A 2 -2.99 -28.88 -9.55
C THR A 2 -2.73 -28.09 -8.26
N PRO A 3 -3.21 -28.58 -7.08
CA PRO A 3 -2.86 -27.95 -5.80
C PRO A 3 -1.34 -27.83 -5.58
N GLU A 4 -0.58 -28.83 -6.00
CA GLU A 4 0.87 -28.83 -5.89
C GLU A 4 1.52 -27.73 -6.76
N GLU A 5 1.03 -27.55 -7.99
CA GLU A 5 1.49 -26.49 -8.88
C GLU A 5 1.19 -25.11 -8.30
N LYS A 6 0.00 -24.91 -7.75
CA LYS A 6 -0.38 -23.66 -7.09
C LYS A 6 0.50 -23.37 -5.87
N ARG A 7 0.79 -24.40 -5.08
CA ARG A 7 1.69 -24.27 -3.92
C ARG A 7 3.09 -23.85 -4.36
N GLU A 8 3.59 -24.46 -5.42
CA GLU A 8 4.91 -24.11 -5.96
C GLU A 8 4.97 -22.65 -6.41
N ILE A 9 3.93 -22.17 -7.11
CA ILE A 9 3.85 -20.77 -7.56
C ILE A 9 3.80 -19.85 -6.35
N ALA A 10 2.98 -20.15 -5.35
CA ALA A 10 2.87 -19.34 -4.14
C ALA A 10 4.21 -19.26 -3.41
N ASP A 11 4.94 -20.37 -3.31
CA ASP A 11 6.25 -20.40 -2.66
C ASP A 11 7.29 -19.57 -3.41
N LYS A 12 7.24 -19.56 -4.73
CA LYS A 12 8.12 -18.70 -5.55
C LYS A 12 7.82 -17.22 -5.33
N ILE A 13 6.54 -16.89 -5.22
CA ILE A 13 6.11 -15.50 -4.93
C ILE A 13 6.61 -15.08 -3.55
N LEU A 14 6.44 -15.93 -2.53
CA LEU A 14 6.92 -15.64 -1.17
C LEU A 14 8.43 -15.41 -1.14
N LYS A 15 9.19 -16.25 -1.87
CA LYS A 15 10.63 -16.09 -1.93
C LYS A 15 11.02 -14.76 -2.59
N ALA A 16 10.34 -14.39 -3.66
CA ALA A 16 10.60 -13.11 -4.34
C ALA A 16 10.31 -11.93 -3.40
N ILE A 17 9.25 -12.01 -2.60
CA ILE A 17 8.89 -10.99 -1.61
C ILE A 17 9.98 -10.91 -0.53
N GLU A 18 10.40 -12.06 0.00
CA GLU A 18 11.46 -12.11 1.01
C GLU A 18 12.78 -11.54 0.48
N ASP A 19 13.15 -11.89 -0.74
CA ASP A 19 14.38 -11.37 -1.37
C ASP A 19 14.31 -9.86 -1.56
N ARG A 20 13.13 -9.31 -1.84
CA ARG A 20 12.92 -7.88 -2.08
C ARG A 20 12.90 -7.06 -0.78
N TYR A 21 12.24 -7.56 0.26
CA TYR A 21 12.03 -6.81 1.50
C TYR A 21 12.93 -7.25 2.66
N GLY A 22 13.56 -8.40 2.56
CA GLY A 22 14.31 -9.00 3.65
C GLY A 22 13.43 -9.76 4.65
N PHE A 23 12.12 -9.75 4.45
CA PHE A 23 11.14 -10.48 5.27
C PHE A 23 9.85 -10.65 4.46
N VAL A 24 8.95 -11.52 4.95
CA VAL A 24 7.63 -11.68 4.36
C VAL A 24 6.62 -10.91 5.21
N PRO A 25 5.96 -9.86 4.69
CA PRO A 25 4.92 -9.14 5.44
C PRO A 25 3.79 -10.07 5.89
N LEU A 26 3.18 -9.75 7.03
CA LEU A 26 2.12 -10.57 7.62
C LEU A 26 0.98 -10.88 6.64
N VAL A 27 0.54 -9.88 5.89
CA VAL A 27 -0.55 -10.07 4.90
C VAL A 27 -0.19 -11.16 3.89
N ASN A 28 1.05 -11.15 3.40
CA ASN A 28 1.52 -12.16 2.45
C ASN A 28 1.66 -13.53 3.10
N GLN A 29 2.11 -13.59 4.36
CA GLN A 29 2.18 -14.85 5.09
C GLN A 29 0.80 -15.50 5.19
N VAL A 30 -0.20 -14.74 5.62
CA VAL A 30 -1.56 -15.24 5.80
C VAL A 30 -2.20 -15.62 4.46
N LEU A 31 -2.14 -14.72 3.47
CA LEU A 31 -2.71 -14.99 2.15
C LEU A 31 -2.09 -16.21 1.48
N SER A 32 -0.79 -16.45 1.69
CA SER A 32 -0.11 -17.58 1.07
C SER A 32 -0.61 -18.95 1.53
N GLU A 33 -1.34 -19.00 2.64
CA GLU A 33 -1.98 -20.22 3.10
C GLU A 33 -3.09 -20.67 2.14
N ASP A 34 -3.63 -19.72 1.36
CA ASP A 34 -4.61 -19.99 0.31
C ASP A 34 -4.09 -19.48 -1.04
N PRO A 35 -3.43 -20.35 -1.85
CA PRO A 35 -2.91 -19.94 -3.15
C PRO A 35 -3.95 -19.38 -4.11
N ASP A 36 -5.22 -19.77 -3.99
CA ASP A 36 -6.27 -19.27 -4.87
C ASP A 36 -6.61 -17.80 -4.59
N LEU A 37 -6.31 -17.31 -3.40
CA LEU A 37 -6.40 -15.89 -3.04
C LEU A 37 -5.06 -15.18 -3.26
N PHE A 38 -3.97 -15.82 -2.90
CA PHE A 38 -2.64 -15.21 -2.91
C PHE A 38 -2.14 -14.91 -4.31
N ILE A 39 -2.25 -15.86 -5.23
CA ILE A 39 -1.73 -15.70 -6.59
C ILE A 39 -2.41 -14.53 -7.33
N PRO A 40 -3.76 -14.45 -7.35
CA PRO A 40 -4.42 -13.30 -7.96
C PRO A 40 -4.08 -11.97 -7.29
N THR A 41 -3.95 -11.95 -5.97
CA THR A 41 -3.59 -10.74 -5.22
C THR A 41 -2.18 -10.28 -5.58
N ALA A 42 -1.23 -11.19 -5.66
CA ALA A 42 0.14 -10.87 -6.08
C ALA A 42 0.17 -10.31 -7.52
N ASN A 43 -0.64 -10.88 -8.41
CA ASN A 43 -0.75 -10.40 -9.79
C ASN A 43 -1.39 -9.00 -9.84
N LEU A 44 -2.40 -8.75 -9.00
CA LEU A 44 -3.01 -7.42 -8.89
C LEU A 44 -2.01 -6.39 -8.37
N SER A 45 -1.23 -6.74 -7.36
CA SER A 45 -0.18 -5.87 -6.82
C SER A 45 0.84 -5.49 -7.90
N LYS A 46 1.28 -6.46 -8.70
CA LYS A 46 2.18 -6.19 -9.83
C LYS A 46 1.54 -5.24 -10.85
N ALA A 47 0.29 -5.49 -11.21
CA ALA A 47 -0.42 -4.64 -12.16
C ALA A 47 -0.57 -3.22 -11.64
N ALA A 48 -0.86 -3.05 -10.34
CA ALA A 48 -1.07 -1.75 -9.73
C ALA A 48 0.23 -0.95 -9.57
N LEU A 49 1.34 -1.62 -9.23
CA LEU A 49 2.57 -0.94 -8.81
C LEU A 49 3.75 -1.10 -9.79
N GLU A 50 3.78 -2.15 -10.59
CA GLU A 50 5.00 -2.53 -11.33
C GLU A 50 4.79 -2.77 -12.83
N SER A 51 3.55 -2.67 -13.34
CA SER A 51 3.27 -2.98 -14.75
C SER A 51 4.01 -2.03 -15.70
N ASP A 52 4.59 -2.59 -16.77
CA ASP A 52 5.27 -1.83 -17.82
C ASP A 52 4.31 -0.93 -18.61
N THR A 53 3.02 -1.20 -18.54
CA THR A 53 2.00 -0.41 -19.25
C THR A 53 1.44 0.75 -18.43
N LYS A 54 1.97 1.00 -17.23
CA LYS A 54 1.53 2.10 -16.37
C LYS A 54 1.85 3.46 -17.00
N LYS A 55 0.98 4.43 -16.74
CA LYS A 55 1.16 5.81 -17.19
C LYS A 55 1.99 6.63 -16.21
N LEU A 56 1.96 6.27 -14.92
CA LEU A 56 2.78 6.92 -13.90
C LEU A 56 4.14 6.23 -13.84
N ASP A 57 5.20 7.01 -13.72
CA ASP A 57 6.54 6.46 -13.53
C ASP A 57 6.67 5.81 -12.14
N PRO A 58 7.71 5.01 -11.90
CA PRO A 58 7.88 4.33 -10.62
C PRO A 58 7.94 5.29 -9.42
N LYS A 59 8.65 6.38 -9.53
CA LYS A 59 8.80 7.37 -8.46
C LYS A 59 7.43 7.96 -8.06
N THR A 60 6.64 8.38 -9.04
CA THR A 60 5.30 8.93 -8.82
C THR A 60 4.36 7.86 -8.23
N THR A 61 4.40 6.65 -8.77
CA THR A 61 3.59 5.54 -8.28
C THR A 61 3.84 5.29 -6.80
N TYR A 62 5.10 5.22 -6.40
CA TYR A 62 5.43 4.92 -5.00
C TYR A 62 5.18 6.09 -4.06
N LEU A 63 5.28 7.33 -4.54
CA LEU A 63 4.87 8.50 -3.76
C LEU A 63 3.36 8.47 -3.51
N CYS A 64 2.56 8.13 -4.53
CA CYS A 64 1.12 7.95 -4.37
C CYS A 64 0.80 6.84 -3.35
N ALA A 65 1.50 5.72 -3.45
CA ALA A 65 1.29 4.60 -2.53
C ALA A 65 1.63 4.97 -1.08
N VAL A 66 2.74 5.68 -0.87
CA VAL A 66 3.14 6.16 0.47
C VAL A 66 2.10 7.13 1.03
N ALA A 67 1.63 8.09 0.24
CA ALA A 67 0.62 9.05 0.67
C ALA A 67 -0.70 8.34 1.04
N ALA A 68 -1.15 7.42 0.19
CA ALA A 68 -2.37 6.65 0.44
C ALA A 68 -2.26 5.78 1.69
N ALA A 69 -1.14 5.07 1.86
CA ALA A 69 -0.89 4.23 3.02
C ALA A 69 -0.84 5.05 4.31
N THR A 70 -0.24 6.24 4.25
CA THR A 70 -0.20 7.17 5.39
C THR A 70 -1.61 7.60 5.79
N ALA A 71 -2.44 7.99 4.83
CA ALA A 71 -3.82 8.40 5.07
C ALA A 71 -4.64 7.28 5.71
N LEU A 72 -4.38 6.03 5.33
CA LEU A 72 -5.05 4.85 5.87
C LEU A 72 -4.50 4.41 7.23
N GLY A 73 -3.38 4.98 7.68
CA GLY A 73 -2.72 4.55 8.91
C GLY A 73 -2.12 3.15 8.81
N ALA A 74 -1.76 2.72 7.61
CA ALA A 74 -1.27 1.37 7.35
C ALA A 74 0.27 1.31 7.48
N GLU A 75 0.78 1.13 8.71
CA GLU A 75 2.22 1.17 8.97
C GLU A 75 3.03 0.23 8.10
N HIS A 76 2.59 -1.02 7.94
CA HIS A 76 3.31 -1.99 7.10
C HIS A 76 3.36 -1.56 5.63
N CYS A 77 2.26 -1.01 5.11
CA CYS A 77 2.20 -0.50 3.74
C CYS A 77 3.10 0.72 3.56
N VAL A 78 3.14 1.62 4.55
CA VAL A 78 4.06 2.77 4.52
C VAL A 78 5.51 2.28 4.46
N ARG A 79 5.88 1.31 5.28
CA ARG A 79 7.23 0.75 5.29
C ARG A 79 7.57 0.09 3.95
N ALA A 80 6.69 -0.75 3.44
CA ALA A 80 6.90 -1.45 2.18
C ALA A 80 7.00 -0.48 1.00
N GLN A 81 6.03 0.41 0.87
CA GLN A 81 6.02 1.36 -0.26
C GLN A 81 7.08 2.44 -0.11
N GLY A 82 7.42 2.83 1.12
CA GLY A 82 8.54 3.71 1.40
C GLY A 82 9.88 3.10 0.96
N THR A 83 10.05 1.81 1.18
CA THR A 83 11.26 1.08 0.72
C THR A 83 11.37 1.13 -0.81
N HIS A 84 10.26 0.89 -1.52
CA HIS A 84 10.23 1.00 -2.98
C HIS A 84 10.48 2.43 -3.46
N ALA A 85 9.86 3.40 -2.80
CA ALA A 85 10.03 4.80 -3.13
C ALA A 85 11.51 5.22 -3.00
N LYS A 86 12.16 4.80 -1.93
CA LYS A 86 13.59 5.05 -1.72
C LYS A 86 14.43 4.42 -2.85
N ALA A 87 14.12 3.19 -3.23
CA ALA A 87 14.80 2.51 -4.33
C ALA A 87 14.56 3.21 -5.68
N ALA A 88 13.45 3.92 -5.84
CA ALA A 88 13.12 4.71 -7.02
C ALA A 88 13.67 6.15 -6.93
N SER A 89 14.62 6.41 -6.03
CA SER A 89 15.30 7.69 -5.87
C SER A 89 14.45 8.80 -5.27
N VAL A 90 13.41 8.46 -4.52
CA VAL A 90 12.65 9.43 -3.74
C VAL A 90 13.52 9.93 -2.59
N THR A 91 13.65 11.23 -2.45
CA THR A 91 14.44 11.84 -1.36
C THR A 91 13.65 11.82 -0.05
N LYS A 92 14.35 11.99 1.07
CA LYS A 92 13.72 12.10 2.39
C LYS A 92 12.70 13.25 2.42
N ALA A 93 13.04 14.39 1.81
CA ALA A 93 12.15 15.54 1.76
C ALA A 93 10.87 15.24 0.96
N GLU A 94 11.02 14.62 -0.20
CA GLU A 94 9.87 14.19 -1.02
C GLU A 94 9.00 13.18 -0.29
N MET A 95 9.62 12.22 0.39
CA MET A 95 8.92 11.23 1.20
C MET A 95 8.09 11.89 2.29
N MET A 96 8.69 12.83 3.01
CA MET A 96 8.00 13.57 4.08
C MET A 96 6.82 14.37 3.54
N GLU A 97 6.96 15.01 2.38
CA GLU A 97 5.86 15.75 1.76
C GLU A 97 4.71 14.82 1.37
N ALA A 98 5.01 13.65 0.77
CA ALA A 98 3.98 12.66 0.42
C ALA A 98 3.23 12.18 1.67
N MET A 99 3.96 11.89 2.74
CA MET A 99 3.36 11.50 4.03
C MET A 99 2.49 12.63 4.61
N PHE A 100 2.95 13.86 4.51
CA PHE A 100 2.17 15.01 5.00
C PHE A 100 0.89 15.19 4.18
N VAL A 101 0.95 15.08 2.86
CA VAL A 101 -0.24 15.15 2.00
C VAL A 101 -1.26 14.09 2.41
N GLY A 102 -0.82 12.86 2.62
CA GLY A 102 -1.70 11.78 3.07
C GLY A 102 -2.31 12.07 4.44
N SER A 103 -1.50 12.53 5.39
CA SER A 103 -1.96 12.89 6.74
C SER A 103 -2.98 14.02 6.69
N TYR A 104 -2.74 15.04 5.86
CA TYR A 104 -3.64 16.16 5.71
C TYR A 104 -5.00 15.72 5.17
N MET A 105 -5.03 14.83 4.17
CA MET A 105 -6.27 14.31 3.64
C MET A 105 -7.05 13.51 4.68
N ALA A 106 -6.37 12.72 5.51
CA ALA A 106 -6.99 12.00 6.62
C ALA A 106 -7.57 12.97 7.66
N MET A 107 -6.85 14.05 7.94
CA MET A 107 -7.30 15.09 8.87
C MET A 107 -8.59 15.76 8.36
N THR A 108 -8.64 16.18 7.09
CA THR A 108 -9.82 16.84 6.54
C THR A 108 -11.02 15.91 6.48
N ARG A 109 -10.80 14.62 6.24
CA ARG A 109 -11.86 13.61 6.29
C ARG A 109 -12.46 13.53 7.70
N SER A 110 -11.60 13.46 8.72
CA SER A 110 -12.03 13.40 10.12
C SER A 110 -12.78 14.67 10.52
N GLN A 111 -12.27 15.83 10.12
CA GLN A 111 -12.89 17.12 10.41
C GLN A 111 -14.24 17.27 9.71
N SER A 112 -14.38 16.85 8.47
CA SER A 112 -15.65 16.90 7.73
C SER A 112 -16.74 16.14 8.47
N TYR A 113 -16.40 14.96 8.94
CA TYR A 113 -17.31 14.13 9.72
C TYR A 113 -17.67 14.79 11.05
N ALA A 114 -16.65 15.20 11.81
CA ALA A 114 -16.83 15.77 13.14
C ALA A 114 -17.61 17.09 13.09
N PHE A 115 -17.27 17.95 12.14
CA PHE A 115 -17.92 19.27 12.03
C PHE A 115 -19.37 19.18 11.56
N ARG A 116 -19.71 18.14 10.81
CA ARG A 116 -21.11 17.88 10.46
C ARG A 116 -21.92 17.54 11.70
N VAL A 117 -21.37 16.72 12.59
CA VAL A 117 -21.99 16.41 13.88
C VAL A 117 -22.09 17.66 14.74
N LEU A 118 -21.03 18.47 14.78
CA LEU A 118 -21.04 19.73 15.52
C LEU A 118 -22.19 20.64 15.10
N GLN A 119 -22.37 20.81 13.79
CA GLN A 119 -23.46 21.62 13.25
C GLN A 119 -24.83 21.05 13.64
N ASP A 120 -25.00 19.72 13.58
CA ASP A 120 -26.24 19.08 13.98
C ASP A 120 -26.56 19.29 15.45
N LEU A 121 -25.54 19.24 16.32
CA LEU A 121 -25.73 19.44 17.76
C LEU A 121 -26.15 20.86 18.10
N TYR A 122 -25.73 21.86 17.33
CA TYR A 122 -25.95 23.27 17.62
C TYR A 122 -26.81 24.00 16.58
N LYS A 123 -27.57 23.25 15.80
CA LYS A 123 -28.35 23.80 14.68
C LYS A 123 -29.47 24.79 15.11
N GLU A 124 -29.82 24.83 16.39
CA GLU A 124 -30.82 25.75 16.91
C GLU A 124 -30.20 27.03 17.50
N GLU A 125 -28.89 27.14 17.43
CA GLU A 125 -28.12 28.31 17.86
C GLU A 125 -27.59 29.05 16.61
#